data_2ec0d51dceb9e9b571ac0b20829b5935
#
_entry.id   2ec0d51dceb9e9b571ac0b20829b5935
#
_cell.length_a   1.000
_cell.length_b   1.000
_cell.length_c   1.000
_cell.angle_alpha   90.00
_cell.angle_beta   90.00
_cell.angle_gamma   90.00
#
_symmetry.space_group_name_H-M   'P 1'
#
loop_
_entity.id
_entity.type
_entity.pdbx_description
1 polymer ?
#
loop_
_entity_poly.entity_id
_entity_poly.type
_entity_poly.pdbx_seq_one_letter_code
_entity_poly.pdbx_strand_id
1 'polypeptide(L)'
;MLVVLHFHQLGYSPLEVAMLFLFYEIFGVVTNLIGGWLGARIGLNTTMNAGLLMQVVALSMLLVPDRYLVVAWVMAAQALSGIAKDLNKMSAKSAIRLLVPREAAGTLYKWVAILTGSKNALKGAGFFLGGVLLATWGFRGAITAMAVALAVVCLFSVLSLKQGLGKSAAKPKFSHLFSKSRAVNNLSAARLFLFAARDVWFVVALPAYLSATLGWERYCPAGYSR
;
A
#
# COMPACT_ATOMS: atom_id res chain seq x y z
N MET A 1 -10.06 -3.72 -0.14
CA MET A 1 -11.34 -4.24 -0.66
C MET A 1 -11.95 -5.29 0.27
N LEU A 2 -11.30 -6.45 0.47
CA LEU A 2 -11.81 -7.53 1.33
C LEU A 2 -12.23 -7.05 2.74
N VAL A 3 -11.36 -6.30 3.43
CA VAL A 3 -11.65 -5.73 4.76
C VAL A 3 -12.86 -4.81 4.72
N VAL A 4 -12.94 -3.91 3.72
CA VAL A 4 -14.08 -2.97 3.56
C VAL A 4 -15.39 -3.73 3.44
N LEU A 5 -15.44 -4.71 2.52
CA LEU A 5 -16.66 -5.50 2.29
C LEU A 5 -17.04 -6.33 3.50
N HIS A 6 -16.07 -6.98 4.13
CA HIS A 6 -16.31 -7.81 5.30
C HIS A 6 -16.87 -7.02 6.48
N PHE A 7 -16.25 -5.88 6.83
CA PHE A 7 -16.72 -5.05 7.95
C PHE A 7 -18.04 -4.33 7.64
N HIS A 8 -18.29 -3.99 6.37
CA HIS A 8 -19.61 -3.48 5.97
C HIS A 8 -20.71 -4.56 6.13
N GLN A 9 -20.41 -5.83 5.79
CA GLN A 9 -21.32 -6.95 6.02
C GLN A 9 -21.58 -7.22 7.52
N LEU A 10 -20.62 -6.90 8.40
CA LEU A 10 -20.78 -6.97 9.86
C LEU A 10 -21.59 -5.81 10.44
N GLY A 11 -22.09 -4.90 9.60
CA GLY A 11 -22.95 -3.78 10.02
C GLY A 11 -22.21 -2.50 10.41
N TYR A 12 -20.90 -2.40 10.14
CA TYR A 12 -20.16 -1.16 10.37
C TYR A 12 -20.60 -0.07 9.39
N SER A 13 -20.78 1.13 9.89
CA SER A 13 -21.08 2.30 9.07
C SER A 13 -19.94 2.64 8.12
N PRO A 14 -20.19 3.31 6.97
CA PRO A 14 -19.15 3.73 6.05
C PRO A 14 -18.04 4.57 6.70
N LEU A 15 -18.38 5.39 7.70
CA LEU A 15 -17.42 6.20 8.45
C LEU A 15 -16.51 5.33 9.32
N GLU A 16 -17.07 4.36 10.04
CA GLU A 16 -16.28 3.42 10.86
C GLU A 16 -15.33 2.60 10.00
N VAL A 17 -15.79 2.13 8.84
CA VAL A 17 -14.93 1.44 7.88
C VAL A 17 -13.81 2.35 7.36
N ALA A 18 -14.11 3.63 7.07
CA ALA A 18 -13.08 4.59 6.67
C ALA A 18 -12.03 4.82 7.76
N MET A 19 -12.45 4.87 9.04
CA MET A 19 -11.56 5.03 10.18
C MET A 19 -10.61 3.84 10.36
N LEU A 20 -10.99 2.62 9.98
CA LEU A 20 -10.09 1.45 9.99
C LEU A 20 -8.85 1.65 9.12
N PHE A 21 -8.94 2.49 8.08
CA PHE A 21 -7.84 2.78 7.16
C PHE A 21 -7.05 4.04 7.52
N LEU A 22 -7.48 4.80 8.52
CA LEU A 22 -6.80 6.04 8.91
C LEU A 22 -5.32 5.80 9.22
N PHE A 23 -5.01 4.80 10.02
CA PHE A 23 -3.63 4.45 10.35
C PHE A 23 -2.84 3.90 9.16
N TYR A 24 -3.50 3.18 8.26
CA TYR A 24 -2.89 2.75 7.01
C TYR A 24 -2.32 3.93 6.21
N GLU A 25 -3.06 5.00 6.07
CA GLU A 25 -2.62 6.18 5.32
C GLU A 25 -1.60 7.02 6.11
N ILE A 26 -1.81 7.24 7.41
CA ILE A 26 -0.87 8.00 8.26
C ILE A 26 0.51 7.32 8.28
N PHE A 27 0.56 6.03 8.60
CA PHE A 27 1.82 5.29 8.62
C PHE A 27 2.43 5.14 7.23
N GLY A 28 1.62 5.09 6.17
CA GLY A 28 2.08 5.15 4.79
C GLY A 28 2.82 6.45 4.49
N VAL A 29 2.30 7.61 4.90
CA VAL A 29 2.96 8.92 4.71
C VAL A 29 4.29 8.96 5.46
N VAL A 30 4.32 8.55 6.73
CA VAL A 30 5.54 8.49 7.55
C VAL A 30 6.58 7.56 6.92
N THR A 31 6.16 6.39 6.46
CA THR A 31 7.04 5.41 5.82
C THR A 31 7.59 5.90 4.48
N ASN A 32 6.79 6.61 3.69
CA ASN A 32 7.28 7.24 2.46
C ASN A 32 8.42 8.24 2.74
N LEU A 33 8.32 8.98 3.84
CA LEU A 33 9.34 9.95 4.24
C LEU A 33 10.64 9.25 4.67
N ILE A 34 10.52 8.19 5.47
CA ILE A 34 11.68 7.49 6.06
C ILE A 34 12.22 6.38 5.13
N GLY A 35 11.38 5.82 4.27
CA GLY A 35 11.70 4.63 3.48
C GLY A 35 12.88 4.80 2.55
N GLY A 36 13.05 6.00 1.97
CA GLY A 36 14.23 6.31 1.15
C GLY A 36 15.53 6.28 1.95
N TRP A 37 15.53 6.84 3.16
CA TRP A 37 16.66 6.80 4.08
C TRP A 37 16.98 5.37 4.52
N LEU A 38 15.95 4.59 4.85
CA LEU A 38 16.08 3.21 5.26
C LEU A 38 16.69 2.35 4.14
N GLY A 39 16.18 2.49 2.90
CA GLY A 39 16.71 1.79 1.74
C GLY A 39 18.18 2.11 1.44
N ALA A 40 18.58 3.37 1.62
CA ALA A 40 19.98 3.76 1.45
C ALA A 40 20.89 3.21 2.58
N ARG A 41 20.36 2.97 3.75
CA ARG A 41 21.12 2.49 4.92
C ARG A 41 21.28 0.97 4.97
N ILE A 42 20.22 0.23 4.70
CA ILE A 42 20.22 -1.25 4.81
C ILE A 42 20.20 -1.96 3.45
N GLY A 43 19.93 -1.23 2.39
CA GLY A 43 19.83 -1.76 1.02
C GLY A 43 18.37 -1.86 0.56
N LEU A 44 18.15 -1.63 -0.73
CA LEU A 44 16.80 -1.58 -1.32
C LEU A 44 16.12 -2.96 -1.33
N ASN A 45 16.86 -4.02 -1.70
CA ASN A 45 16.31 -5.38 -1.72
C ASN A 45 15.98 -5.87 -0.31
N THR A 46 16.83 -5.56 0.68
CA THR A 46 16.56 -5.88 2.09
C THR A 46 15.33 -5.15 2.59
N THR A 47 15.19 -3.86 2.26
CA THR A 47 14.00 -3.07 2.63
C THR A 47 12.73 -3.60 1.95
N MET A 48 12.83 -4.04 0.70
CA MET A 48 11.71 -4.65 -0.03
C MET A 48 11.31 -5.98 0.59
N ASN A 49 12.26 -6.86 0.91
CA ASN A 49 11.97 -8.14 1.56
C ASN A 49 11.38 -7.97 2.95
N ALA A 50 11.87 -6.98 3.73
CA ALA A 50 11.26 -6.60 5.00
C ALA A 50 9.80 -6.15 4.81
N GLY A 51 9.53 -5.33 3.80
CA GLY A 51 8.17 -4.91 3.45
C GLY A 51 7.28 -6.09 3.06
N LEU A 52 7.77 -7.05 2.25
CA LEU A 52 7.02 -8.27 1.90
C LEU A 52 6.69 -9.09 3.15
N LEU A 53 7.67 -9.31 4.03
CA LEU A 53 7.46 -10.05 5.28
C LEU A 53 6.43 -9.36 6.18
N MET A 54 6.56 -8.05 6.37
CA MET A 54 5.57 -7.26 7.13
C MET A 54 4.16 -7.37 6.55
N GLN A 55 4.02 -7.43 5.22
CA GLN A 55 2.72 -7.61 4.58
C GLN A 55 2.14 -9.00 4.84
N VAL A 56 2.97 -10.06 4.81
CA VAL A 56 2.54 -11.42 5.19
C VAL A 56 2.06 -11.43 6.65
N VAL A 57 2.80 -10.81 7.57
CA VAL A 57 2.40 -10.70 8.98
C VAL A 57 1.09 -9.93 9.11
N ALA A 58 0.92 -8.80 8.41
CA ALA A 58 -0.31 -8.01 8.44
C ALA A 58 -1.53 -8.80 7.95
N LEU A 59 -1.38 -9.61 6.90
CA LEU A 59 -2.44 -10.51 6.43
C LEU A 59 -2.72 -11.62 7.45
N SER A 60 -1.69 -12.20 8.06
CA SER A 60 -1.84 -13.23 9.09
C SER A 60 -2.58 -12.70 10.33
N MET A 61 -2.37 -11.44 10.70
CA MET A 61 -3.12 -10.77 11.78
C MET A 61 -4.63 -10.74 11.52
N LEU A 62 -5.08 -10.73 10.27
CA LEU A 62 -6.50 -10.75 9.91
C LEU A 62 -7.12 -12.17 9.91
N LEU A 63 -6.32 -13.24 10.09
CA LEU A 63 -6.79 -14.61 10.17
C LEU A 63 -7.22 -15.05 11.59
N VAL A 64 -7.04 -14.17 12.55
CA VAL A 64 -7.45 -14.42 13.95
C VAL A 64 -8.96 -14.67 14.03
N PRO A 65 -9.46 -15.48 14.95
CA PRO A 65 -10.90 -15.70 15.16
C PRO A 65 -11.68 -14.38 15.32
N ASP A 66 -12.91 -14.34 14.83
CA ASP A 66 -13.72 -13.09 14.74
C ASP A 66 -13.88 -12.37 16.07
N ARG A 67 -13.88 -13.12 17.18
CA ARG A 67 -13.91 -12.58 18.56
C ARG A 67 -12.74 -11.65 18.90
N TYR A 68 -11.61 -11.76 18.18
CA TYR A 68 -10.42 -10.93 18.38
C TYR A 68 -10.25 -9.87 17.27
N LEU A 69 -11.08 -9.90 16.22
CA LEU A 69 -11.10 -8.90 15.14
C LEU A 69 -11.74 -7.59 15.61
N VAL A 70 -11.29 -7.08 16.76
CA VAL A 70 -11.71 -5.78 17.25
C VAL A 70 -11.12 -4.65 16.40
N VAL A 71 -11.78 -3.49 16.38
CA VAL A 71 -11.37 -2.31 15.58
C VAL A 71 -9.88 -2.00 15.73
N ALA A 72 -9.37 -1.94 16.98
CA ALA A 72 -7.96 -1.62 17.24
C ALA A 72 -6.98 -2.64 16.61
N TRP A 73 -7.33 -3.93 16.62
CA TRP A 73 -6.52 -4.99 16.01
C TRP A 73 -6.45 -4.84 14.49
N VAL A 74 -7.60 -4.59 13.86
CA VAL A 74 -7.68 -4.35 12.41
C VAL A 74 -6.93 -3.08 12.01
N MET A 75 -7.06 -2.01 12.80
CA MET A 75 -6.29 -0.77 12.58
C MET A 75 -4.76 -1.02 12.67
N ALA A 76 -4.30 -1.84 13.61
CA ALA A 76 -2.89 -2.23 13.72
C ALA A 76 -2.43 -3.04 12.51
N ALA A 77 -3.20 -4.03 12.07
CA ALA A 77 -2.92 -4.80 10.85
C ALA A 77 -2.87 -3.91 9.60
N GLN A 78 -3.80 -2.97 9.48
CA GLN A 78 -3.82 -2.00 8.38
C GLN A 78 -2.64 -1.04 8.43
N ALA A 79 -2.24 -0.55 9.61
CA ALA A 79 -1.04 0.27 9.78
C ALA A 79 0.21 -0.47 9.29
N LEU A 80 0.38 -1.72 9.71
CA LEU A 80 1.51 -2.58 9.29
C LEU A 80 1.49 -2.79 7.77
N SER A 81 0.31 -3.04 7.18
CA SER A 81 0.13 -3.16 5.73
C SER A 81 0.48 -1.86 4.98
N GLY A 82 0.13 -0.70 5.53
CA GLY A 82 0.50 0.61 4.98
C GLY A 82 2.01 0.81 4.93
N ILE A 83 2.70 0.52 6.03
CA ILE A 83 4.17 0.54 6.11
C ILE A 83 4.78 -0.39 5.06
N ALA A 84 4.34 -1.65 5.02
CA ALA A 84 4.81 -2.67 4.10
C ALA A 84 4.68 -2.24 2.63
N LYS A 85 3.51 -1.74 2.26
CA LYS A 85 3.22 -1.22 0.90
C LYS A 85 4.19 -0.12 0.48
N ASP A 86 4.44 0.84 1.36
CA ASP A 86 5.25 1.99 1.00
C ASP A 86 6.74 1.69 1.01
N LEU A 87 7.23 0.79 1.87
CA LEU A 87 8.60 0.24 1.79
C LEU A 87 8.84 -0.43 0.44
N ASN A 88 7.93 -1.30 0.00
CA ASN A 88 8.02 -1.97 -1.30
C ASN A 88 8.01 -0.98 -2.46
N LYS A 89 7.10 0.00 -2.44
CA LYS A 89 6.96 1.04 -3.46
C LYS A 89 8.22 1.91 -3.58
N MET A 90 8.80 2.33 -2.45
CA MET A 90 10.01 3.14 -2.41
C MET A 90 11.22 2.35 -2.89
N SER A 91 11.38 1.10 -2.42
CA SER A 91 12.47 0.22 -2.83
C SER A 91 12.45 -0.06 -4.33
N ALA A 92 11.29 -0.43 -4.90
CA ALA A 92 11.15 -0.70 -6.33
C ALA A 92 11.49 0.53 -7.20
N LYS A 93 11.00 1.72 -6.85
CA LYS A 93 11.30 2.95 -7.59
C LYS A 93 12.78 3.35 -7.51
N SER A 94 13.39 3.16 -6.34
CA SER A 94 14.81 3.48 -6.14
C SER A 94 15.70 2.47 -6.84
N ALA A 95 15.33 1.18 -6.90
CA ALA A 95 16.07 0.15 -7.60
C ALA A 95 16.17 0.42 -9.11
N ILE A 96 15.09 0.86 -9.75
CA ILE A 96 15.09 1.26 -11.17
C ILE A 96 16.13 2.35 -11.43
N ARG A 97 16.22 3.35 -10.55
CA ARG A 97 17.20 4.44 -10.70
C ARG A 97 18.66 3.99 -10.63
N LEU A 98 18.93 2.89 -9.92
CA LEU A 98 20.26 2.34 -9.79
C LEU A 98 20.63 1.41 -10.94
N LEU A 99 19.63 0.74 -11.53
CA LEU A 99 19.84 -0.22 -12.62
C LEU A 99 19.92 0.44 -13.99
N VAL A 100 19.37 1.64 -14.15
CA VAL A 100 19.40 2.39 -15.43
C VAL A 100 20.57 3.37 -15.42
N PRO A 101 21.44 3.37 -16.45
CA PRO A 101 22.53 4.32 -16.59
C PRO A 101 22.03 5.78 -16.58
N ARG A 102 22.81 6.67 -15.99
CA ARG A 102 22.42 8.10 -15.84
C ARG A 102 22.22 8.81 -17.19
N GLU A 103 22.89 8.36 -18.22
CA GLU A 103 22.82 8.92 -19.58
C GLU A 103 21.55 8.48 -20.34
N ALA A 104 20.86 7.43 -19.87
CA ALA A 104 19.67 6.87 -20.50
C ALA A 104 18.37 7.40 -19.84
N ALA A 105 18.19 8.74 -19.77
CA ALA A 105 17.03 9.35 -19.14
C ALA A 105 15.68 8.88 -19.73
N GLY A 106 15.62 8.66 -21.05
CA GLY A 106 14.43 8.12 -21.73
C GLY A 106 14.08 6.70 -21.27
N THR A 107 15.08 5.85 -21.08
CA THR A 107 14.91 4.49 -20.56
C THR A 107 14.43 4.50 -19.11
N LEU A 108 14.96 5.38 -18.27
CA LEU A 108 14.51 5.57 -16.90
C LEU A 108 13.03 5.96 -16.86
N TYR A 109 12.64 6.95 -17.68
CA TYR A 109 11.25 7.39 -17.77
C TYR A 109 10.32 6.26 -18.21
N LYS A 110 10.71 5.48 -19.24
CA LYS A 110 9.96 4.31 -19.73
C LYS A 110 9.71 3.30 -18.61
N TRP A 111 10.75 2.91 -17.87
CA TRP A 111 10.61 1.93 -16.79
C TRP A 111 9.76 2.44 -15.63
N VAL A 112 9.90 3.71 -15.26
CA VAL A 112 9.05 4.33 -14.22
C VAL A 112 7.59 4.41 -14.67
N ALA A 113 7.35 4.72 -15.95
CA ALA A 113 6.00 4.74 -16.53
C ALA A 113 5.37 3.34 -16.55
N ILE A 114 6.12 2.31 -16.98
CA ILE A 114 5.68 0.91 -16.97
C ILE A 114 5.35 0.47 -15.54
N LEU A 115 6.24 0.72 -14.57
CA LEU A 115 6.01 0.37 -13.16
C LEU A 115 4.75 1.05 -12.60
N THR A 116 4.53 2.31 -12.95
CA THR A 116 3.37 3.06 -12.46
C THR A 116 2.08 2.62 -13.15
N GLY A 117 2.13 2.40 -14.47
CA GLY A 117 1.00 1.94 -15.27
C GLY A 117 0.56 0.52 -14.88
N SER A 118 1.49 -0.42 -14.78
CA SER A 118 1.21 -1.79 -14.36
C SER A 118 0.63 -1.85 -12.94
N LYS A 119 1.13 -1.03 -12.02
CA LYS A 119 0.56 -0.92 -10.66
C LYS A 119 -0.91 -0.48 -10.70
N ASN A 120 -1.25 0.50 -11.54
CA ASN A 120 -2.62 1.00 -11.64
C ASN A 120 -3.55 -0.03 -12.30
N ALA A 121 -3.09 -0.71 -13.35
CA ALA A 121 -3.81 -1.80 -14.00
C ALA A 121 -4.05 -2.98 -13.03
N LEU A 122 -3.01 -3.40 -12.30
CA LEU A 122 -3.11 -4.46 -11.29
C LEU A 122 -4.00 -4.07 -10.12
N LYS A 123 -4.09 -2.79 -9.78
CA LYS A 123 -5.03 -2.32 -8.76
C LYS A 123 -6.48 -2.56 -9.19
N GLY A 124 -6.83 -2.25 -10.44
CA GLY A 124 -8.16 -2.54 -11.00
C GLY A 124 -8.46 -4.04 -11.02
N ALA A 125 -7.54 -4.85 -11.57
CA ALA A 125 -7.66 -6.31 -11.56
C ALA A 125 -7.77 -6.88 -10.13
N GLY A 126 -7.03 -6.31 -9.18
CA GLY A 126 -7.06 -6.72 -7.77
C GLY A 126 -8.41 -6.47 -7.10
N PHE A 127 -9.14 -5.42 -7.48
CA PHE A 127 -10.51 -5.20 -7.00
C PHE A 127 -11.44 -6.32 -7.46
N PHE A 128 -11.38 -6.68 -8.74
CA PHE A 128 -12.19 -7.76 -9.31
C PHE A 128 -11.83 -9.12 -8.68
N LEU A 129 -10.55 -9.48 -8.65
CA LEU A 129 -10.06 -10.73 -8.03
C LEU A 129 -10.41 -10.81 -6.55
N GLY A 130 -10.32 -9.70 -5.81
CA GLY A 130 -10.71 -9.64 -4.42
C GLY A 130 -12.20 -9.94 -4.21
N GLY A 131 -13.07 -9.43 -5.08
CA GLY A 131 -14.49 -9.74 -5.06
C GLY A 131 -14.78 -11.23 -5.35
N VAL A 132 -14.14 -11.79 -6.36
CA VAL A 132 -14.28 -13.22 -6.72
C VAL A 132 -13.79 -14.12 -5.58
N LEU A 133 -12.60 -13.84 -5.04
CA LEU A 133 -12.06 -14.63 -3.92
C LEU A 133 -12.96 -14.57 -2.69
N LEU A 134 -13.54 -13.41 -2.39
CA LEU A 134 -14.49 -13.28 -1.28
C LEU A 134 -15.75 -14.08 -1.51
N ALA A 135 -16.30 -14.05 -2.74
CA ALA A 135 -17.51 -14.77 -3.09
C ALA A 135 -17.33 -16.30 -3.09
N THR A 136 -16.14 -16.79 -3.50
CA THR A 136 -15.88 -18.23 -3.65
C THR A 136 -15.34 -18.88 -2.36
N TRP A 137 -14.42 -18.23 -1.67
CA TRP A 137 -13.68 -18.82 -0.53
C TRP A 137 -13.97 -18.13 0.80
N GLY A 138 -14.82 -17.11 0.79
CA GLY A 138 -15.12 -16.31 1.96
C GLY A 138 -13.91 -15.46 2.41
N PHE A 139 -14.09 -14.68 3.47
CA PHE A 139 -13.07 -13.75 3.95
C PHE A 139 -11.76 -14.45 4.36
N ARG A 140 -11.86 -15.49 5.19
CA ARG A 140 -10.69 -16.23 5.70
C ARG A 140 -9.94 -16.95 4.60
N GLY A 141 -10.67 -17.64 3.70
CA GLY A 141 -10.08 -18.34 2.57
C GLY A 141 -9.33 -17.39 1.63
N ALA A 142 -9.94 -16.25 1.32
CA ALA A 142 -9.33 -15.22 0.50
C ALA A 142 -8.05 -14.64 1.13
N ILE A 143 -8.08 -14.29 2.42
CA ILE A 143 -6.89 -13.77 3.13
C ILE A 143 -5.79 -14.82 3.21
N THR A 144 -6.12 -16.09 3.49
CA THR A 144 -5.15 -17.20 3.53
C THR A 144 -4.49 -17.39 2.17
N ALA A 145 -5.27 -17.42 1.08
CA ALA A 145 -4.72 -17.55 -0.27
C ALA A 145 -3.78 -16.40 -0.63
N MET A 146 -4.16 -15.18 -0.28
CA MET A 146 -3.30 -14.00 -0.50
C MET A 146 -2.03 -14.05 0.35
N ALA A 147 -2.11 -14.46 1.62
CA ALA A 147 -0.97 -14.58 2.51
C ALA A 147 0.02 -15.65 2.01
N VAL A 148 -0.48 -16.82 1.59
CA VAL A 148 0.35 -17.90 1.03
C VAL A 148 1.01 -17.47 -0.27
N ALA A 149 0.27 -16.89 -1.21
CA ALA A 149 0.82 -16.39 -2.47
C ALA A 149 1.93 -15.36 -2.22
N LEU A 150 1.72 -14.43 -1.29
CA LEU A 150 2.70 -13.43 -0.94
C LEU A 150 3.91 -14.01 -0.21
N ALA A 151 3.72 -15.02 0.64
CA ALA A 151 4.82 -15.73 1.30
C ALA A 151 5.72 -16.45 0.29
N VAL A 152 5.14 -17.08 -0.75
CA VAL A 152 5.89 -17.68 -1.85
C VAL A 152 6.69 -16.64 -2.61
N VAL A 153 6.09 -15.49 -2.94
CA VAL A 153 6.79 -14.37 -3.60
C VAL A 153 7.91 -13.84 -2.71
N CYS A 154 7.67 -13.70 -1.41
CA CYS A 154 8.68 -13.27 -0.44
C CYS A 154 9.86 -14.24 -0.39
N LEU A 155 9.61 -15.53 -0.31
CA LEU A 155 10.63 -16.58 -0.32
C LEU A 155 11.45 -16.54 -1.61
N PHE A 156 10.78 -16.48 -2.76
CA PHE A 156 11.45 -16.36 -4.06
C PHE A 156 12.30 -15.08 -4.14
N SER A 157 11.81 -13.96 -3.64
CA SER A 157 12.54 -12.69 -3.60
C SER A 157 13.80 -12.77 -2.75
N VAL A 158 13.70 -13.38 -1.55
CA VAL A 158 14.83 -13.55 -0.63
C VAL A 158 15.92 -14.44 -1.25
N LEU A 159 15.51 -15.52 -1.95
CA LEU A 159 16.44 -16.48 -2.57
C LEU A 159 17.06 -15.94 -3.85
N SER A 160 16.32 -15.16 -4.66
CA SER A 160 16.76 -14.71 -5.99
C SER A 160 17.47 -13.37 -5.99
N LEU A 161 17.13 -12.46 -5.06
CA LEU A 161 17.66 -11.10 -5.08
C LEU A 161 18.89 -10.95 -4.21
N LYS A 162 19.98 -10.42 -4.81
CA LYS A 162 21.20 -10.07 -4.08
C LYS A 162 20.88 -9.02 -3.01
N GLN A 163 21.22 -9.33 -1.76
CA GLN A 163 21.06 -8.41 -0.66
C GLN A 163 22.07 -7.26 -0.78
N GLY A 164 21.68 -6.07 -0.31
CA GLY A 164 22.58 -4.91 -0.28
C GLY A 164 22.60 -4.03 -1.52
N LEU A 165 21.78 -4.30 -2.55
CA LEU A 165 21.62 -3.39 -3.69
C LEU A 165 21.23 -1.98 -3.20
N GLY A 166 21.96 -0.95 -3.64
CA GLY A 166 21.69 0.43 -3.30
C GLY A 166 22.10 0.86 -1.89
N LYS A 167 22.83 0.00 -1.16
CA LYS A 167 23.40 0.37 0.13
C LYS A 167 24.48 1.42 -0.07
N SER A 168 24.31 2.59 0.57
CA SER A 168 25.31 3.65 0.53
C SER A 168 26.55 3.28 1.34
N ALA A 169 27.74 3.50 0.80
CA ALA A 169 29.00 3.33 1.52
C ALA A 169 29.09 4.27 2.73
N ALA A 170 28.64 5.52 2.58
CA ALA A 170 28.45 6.45 3.69
C ALA A 170 27.02 6.31 4.22
N LYS A 171 26.85 5.78 5.45
CA LYS A 171 25.55 5.66 6.10
C LYS A 171 24.89 7.03 6.22
N PRO A 172 23.77 7.32 5.53
CA PRO A 172 23.16 8.64 5.58
C PRO A 172 22.69 8.98 6.99
N LYS A 173 23.00 10.18 7.46
CA LYS A 173 22.47 10.69 8.73
C LYS A 173 20.98 11.00 8.58
N PHE A 174 20.21 10.85 9.64
CA PHE A 174 18.78 11.15 9.63
C PHE A 174 18.48 12.61 9.25
N SER A 175 19.39 13.53 9.57
CA SER A 175 19.31 14.95 9.18
C SER A 175 19.30 15.16 7.64
N HIS A 176 19.69 14.17 6.85
CA HIS A 176 19.66 14.22 5.38
C HIS A 176 18.30 13.84 4.79
N LEU A 177 17.31 13.60 5.64
CA LEU A 177 15.94 13.30 5.22
C LEU A 177 15.31 14.48 4.46
N PHE A 178 15.60 15.69 4.93
CA PHE A 178 15.21 16.93 4.24
C PHE A 178 16.29 17.37 3.26
N SER A 179 15.88 17.80 2.07
CA SER A 179 16.82 18.33 1.08
C SER A 179 17.48 19.63 1.56
N LYS A 180 18.74 19.81 1.22
CA LYS A 180 19.43 21.10 1.42
C LYS A 180 18.87 22.22 0.51
N SER A 181 18.16 21.86 -0.55
CA SER A 181 17.55 22.79 -1.50
C SER A 181 16.16 23.21 -1.02
N ARG A 182 15.94 24.49 -0.81
CA ARG A 182 14.62 25.08 -0.49
C ARG A 182 13.59 24.79 -1.60
N ALA A 183 14.00 24.82 -2.86
CA ALA A 183 13.12 24.52 -3.99
C ALA A 183 12.57 23.11 -3.94
N VAL A 184 13.40 22.11 -3.61
CA VAL A 184 12.98 20.70 -3.46
C VAL A 184 12.03 20.53 -2.28
N ASN A 185 12.29 21.20 -1.16
CA ASN A 185 11.43 21.13 0.02
C ASN A 185 10.06 21.78 -0.25
N ASN A 186 10.03 22.95 -0.91
CA ASN A 186 8.79 23.61 -1.30
C ASN A 186 7.99 22.79 -2.30
N LEU A 187 8.64 22.16 -3.29
CA LEU A 187 7.98 21.27 -4.23
C LEU A 187 7.40 20.03 -3.51
N SER A 188 8.12 19.49 -2.54
CA SER A 188 7.66 18.35 -1.75
C SER A 188 6.44 18.71 -0.90
N ALA A 189 6.45 19.89 -0.27
CA ALA A 189 5.31 20.42 0.48
C ALA A 189 4.10 20.66 -0.44
N ALA A 190 4.29 21.33 -1.58
CA ALA A 190 3.24 21.57 -2.55
C ALA A 190 2.60 20.26 -3.04
N ARG A 191 3.41 19.22 -3.32
CA ARG A 191 2.91 17.90 -3.70
C ARG A 191 2.12 17.22 -2.58
N LEU A 192 2.54 17.37 -1.32
CA LEU A 192 1.81 16.83 -0.17
C LEU A 192 0.39 17.40 -0.12
N PHE A 193 0.26 18.73 -0.18
CA PHE A 193 -1.04 19.39 -0.18
C PHE A 193 -1.90 19.03 -1.40
N LEU A 194 -1.30 18.95 -2.59
CA LEU A 194 -2.00 18.56 -3.81
C LEU A 194 -2.56 17.12 -3.72
N PHE A 195 -1.77 16.18 -3.19
CA PHE A 195 -2.24 14.81 -3.00
C PHE A 195 -3.30 14.71 -1.91
N ALA A 196 -3.15 15.44 -0.81
CA ALA A 196 -4.16 15.50 0.26
C ALA A 196 -5.49 16.06 -0.28
N ALA A 197 -5.46 17.17 -1.02
CA ALA A 197 -6.66 17.74 -1.64
C ALA A 197 -7.33 16.77 -2.61
N ARG A 198 -6.55 16.10 -3.47
CA ARG A 198 -7.07 15.07 -4.38
C ARG A 198 -7.77 13.93 -3.62
N ASP A 199 -7.16 13.45 -2.56
CA ASP A 199 -7.69 12.30 -1.82
C ASP A 199 -8.95 12.67 -1.05
N VAL A 200 -9.05 13.89 -0.50
CA VAL A 200 -10.30 14.42 0.09
C VAL A 200 -11.43 14.42 -0.94
N TRP A 201 -11.17 14.90 -2.16
CA TRP A 201 -12.17 14.95 -3.21
C TRP A 201 -12.59 13.57 -3.71
N PHE A 202 -11.64 12.72 -4.10
CA PHE A 202 -11.94 11.46 -4.78
C PHE A 202 -12.27 10.31 -3.82
N VAL A 203 -11.75 10.33 -2.59
CA VAL A 203 -11.95 9.24 -1.63
C VAL A 203 -13.13 9.51 -0.71
N VAL A 204 -13.40 10.78 -0.41
CA VAL A 204 -14.46 11.16 0.56
C VAL A 204 -15.63 11.88 -0.12
N ALA A 205 -15.36 13.03 -0.77
CA ALA A 205 -16.43 13.89 -1.26
C ALA A 205 -17.19 13.28 -2.43
N LEU A 206 -16.50 12.71 -3.42
CA LEU A 206 -17.14 12.14 -4.61
C LEU A 206 -18.02 10.92 -4.27
N PRO A 207 -17.56 9.90 -3.52
CA PRO A 207 -18.43 8.79 -3.11
C PRO A 207 -19.62 9.24 -2.27
N ALA A 208 -19.44 10.18 -1.34
CA ALA A 208 -20.51 10.73 -0.54
C ALA A 208 -21.56 11.45 -1.41
N TYR A 209 -21.13 12.27 -2.36
CA TYR A 209 -22.00 12.94 -3.30
C TYR A 209 -22.77 11.96 -4.20
N LEU A 210 -22.09 10.96 -4.76
CA LEU A 210 -22.71 9.95 -5.61
C LEU A 210 -23.71 9.08 -4.85
N SER A 211 -23.42 8.76 -3.59
CA SER A 211 -24.36 8.06 -2.70
C SER A 211 -25.59 8.90 -2.42
N ALA A 212 -25.42 10.18 -2.07
CA ALA A 212 -26.49 11.08 -1.71
C ALA A 212 -27.40 11.47 -2.90
N THR A 213 -26.83 11.73 -4.09
CA THR A 213 -27.57 12.24 -5.25
C THR A 213 -28.02 11.16 -6.22
N LEU A 214 -27.24 10.11 -6.44
CA LEU A 214 -27.56 9.06 -7.41
C LEU A 214 -28.06 7.77 -6.75
N GLY A 215 -28.14 7.72 -5.42
CA GLY A 215 -28.58 6.54 -4.69
C GLY A 215 -27.73 5.31 -5.05
N TRP A 216 -26.43 5.48 -5.20
CA TRP A 216 -25.50 4.46 -5.68
C TRP A 216 -25.45 3.21 -4.78
N GLU A 217 -26.07 3.26 -3.64
CA GLU A 217 -26.32 2.07 -2.81
C GLU A 217 -27.12 0.99 -3.55
N ARG A 218 -27.88 1.35 -4.59
CA ARG A 218 -28.62 0.40 -5.44
C ARG A 218 -27.77 -0.35 -6.46
N TYR A 219 -26.53 0.06 -6.70
CA TYR A 219 -25.62 -0.58 -7.65
C TYR A 219 -24.56 -1.48 -7.01
N CYS A 220 -24.49 -1.57 -5.70
CA CYS A 220 -24.00 -2.79 -5.08
C CYS A 220 -25.01 -3.89 -5.39
N PRO A 221 -24.59 -5.03 -6.03
CA PRO A 221 -25.54 -6.06 -6.39
C PRO A 221 -26.34 -6.41 -5.15
N ALA A 222 -27.64 -6.08 -5.22
CA ALA A 222 -28.64 -6.44 -4.23
C ALA A 222 -28.72 -7.97 -4.18
N GLY A 223 -28.00 -8.56 -3.25
CA GLY A 223 -27.92 -9.98 -3.04
C GLY A 223 -27.68 -10.37 -1.60
N TYR A 224 -27.87 -9.47 -0.64
CA TYR A 224 -27.92 -9.83 0.79
C TYR A 224 -28.76 -8.82 1.57
N SER A 225 -30.06 -8.83 1.30
CA SER A 225 -31.03 -8.48 2.33
C SER A 225 -31.47 -9.77 2.97
N ARG A 226 -30.85 -10.15 4.07
CA ARG A 226 -31.42 -10.86 5.22
C ARG A 226 -30.37 -11.01 6.30
#